data_92a78d2111d3bc70e57e2cd306f53f4f
#
_entry.id   92a78d2111d3bc70e57e2cd306f53f4f
#
_cell.length_a   1.000
_cell.length_b   1.000
_cell.length_c   1.000
_cell.angle_alpha   90.00
_cell.angle_beta   90.00
_cell.angle_gamma   90.00
#
_symmetry.space_group_name_H-M   'P 1'
#
loop_
_entity.id
_entity.type
_entity.pdbx_description
1 polymer ?
#
loop_
_entity_poly.entity_id
_entity_poly.type
_entity_poly.pdbx_seq_one_letter_code
_entity_poly.pdbx_strand_id
1 'polypeptide(L)'
;GGLRAAPHILAQNEKGQPSLWAFGISGDYPILVVRIQDGESPLLREALQAFTYWRSRNVTVNLVILNDQDTGYALDLHNAIQRQIRQFGVDNALNQRDGIFVLRTDQLQSADRILFETVAGVILDEKDGTLAEHAFRLTAQPTRLPVFTPVISLEHDPEPTPPLQLPTGLLMDNSYGGFSKDGREYIIHLQQGQHTPRPWINVIANSQFGLLVSEAGSGCTWAENSGENRLTPWRNDPVTDMPGEALYLRDEETGLVWSPTPMPAGSETAHVIRHGAGYSIFESQSHGLNQNLRLFAAPDAPVKVAQLRLQNLWQRPRRITITYYAEWVLGTTRDTNQAHIMPEFDADHHALLATNRFNSEFGERVAFLAANKTPHGVTADRSEFLGRMGSLRSPAALGRIGLASAVNAGLDPCAAIQLHIDMAPGAVEEVFFLIGEGANKAESLALIEGIQTQAQADSVWQAVQQHWDGILNAVTVETPDPGMNLMLNRWLLYQTLSCRLWGRTG
;
A
#
# COMPACT_ATOMS: atom_id res chain seq x y z
N GLY A 1 5.59 -16.38 -3.05
CA GLY A 1 5.83 -17.70 -2.63
C GLY A 1 6.41 -18.67 -3.62
N GLY A 2 7.34 -19.50 -3.15
CA GLY A 2 8.09 -20.43 -4.01
C GLY A 2 7.28 -21.56 -4.68
N LEU A 3 5.97 -21.65 -4.39
CA LEU A 3 5.05 -22.58 -5.08
C LEU A 3 3.97 -21.86 -5.90
N ARG A 4 4.10 -20.59 -6.16
CA ARG A 4 3.27 -19.88 -7.15
C ARG A 4 3.92 -19.91 -8.53
N ALA A 5 3.16 -19.59 -9.55
CA ALA A 5 3.71 -19.41 -10.90
C ALA A 5 4.84 -18.37 -10.92
N ALA A 6 5.72 -18.51 -11.90
CA ALA A 6 6.81 -17.55 -12.07
C ALA A 6 6.28 -16.11 -12.33
N PRO A 7 6.97 -15.07 -11.87
CA PRO A 7 6.51 -13.68 -11.98
C PRO A 7 6.09 -13.25 -13.40
N HIS A 8 6.81 -13.70 -14.42
CA HIS A 8 6.51 -13.38 -15.81
C HIS A 8 5.20 -14.00 -16.32
N ILE A 9 4.75 -15.13 -15.75
CA ILE A 9 3.46 -15.75 -16.06
C ILE A 9 2.33 -14.95 -15.38
N LEU A 10 2.51 -14.62 -14.10
CA LEU A 10 1.56 -13.83 -13.36
C LEU A 10 1.29 -12.47 -14.04
N ALA A 11 2.34 -11.85 -14.59
CA ALA A 11 2.25 -10.58 -15.31
C ALA A 11 1.49 -10.68 -16.66
N GLN A 12 1.37 -11.87 -17.24
CA GLN A 12 0.63 -12.09 -18.49
C GLN A 12 -0.88 -12.27 -18.29
N ASN A 13 -1.37 -12.35 -17.05
CA ASN A 13 -2.79 -12.56 -16.82
C ASN A 13 -3.60 -11.30 -17.17
N GLU A 14 -4.57 -11.49 -18.06
CA GLU A 14 -5.53 -10.47 -18.49
C GLU A 14 -6.98 -10.79 -18.04
N LYS A 15 -7.18 -11.88 -17.30
CA LYS A 15 -8.52 -12.34 -16.88
C LYS A 15 -8.77 -12.11 -15.41
N GLY A 16 -9.98 -11.66 -15.07
CA GLY A 16 -10.45 -11.47 -13.70
C GLY A 16 -11.22 -12.67 -13.14
N GLN A 17 -11.66 -12.54 -11.89
CA GLN A 17 -12.44 -13.55 -11.17
C GLN A 17 -13.65 -14.09 -11.95
N PRO A 18 -14.44 -13.27 -12.69
CA PRO A 18 -15.60 -13.78 -13.45
C PRO A 18 -15.25 -14.85 -14.48
N SER A 19 -14.02 -14.87 -14.99
CA SER A 19 -13.57 -15.88 -15.94
C SER A 19 -13.46 -17.29 -15.36
N LEU A 20 -13.39 -17.43 -14.03
CA LEU A 20 -13.43 -18.71 -13.32
C LEU A 20 -14.83 -19.34 -13.32
N TRP A 21 -15.87 -18.52 -13.43
CA TRP A 21 -17.25 -19.00 -13.36
C TRP A 21 -17.62 -19.93 -14.53
N ALA A 22 -16.99 -19.75 -15.69
CA ALA A 22 -17.15 -20.67 -16.83
C ALA A 22 -16.70 -22.11 -16.49
N PHE A 23 -15.87 -22.29 -15.47
CA PHE A 23 -15.39 -23.58 -14.98
C PHE A 23 -16.11 -24.03 -13.69
N GLY A 24 -17.13 -23.30 -13.23
CA GLY A 24 -17.87 -23.59 -12.01
C GLY A 24 -17.13 -23.19 -10.72
N ILE A 25 -16.05 -22.42 -10.82
CA ILE A 25 -15.20 -22.00 -9.70
C ILE A 25 -15.57 -20.56 -9.34
N SER A 26 -15.94 -20.29 -8.07
CA SER A 26 -16.33 -18.94 -7.62
C SER A 26 -15.15 -17.98 -7.50
N GLY A 27 -13.97 -18.49 -7.15
CA GLY A 27 -12.80 -17.67 -6.84
C GLY A 27 -12.77 -17.10 -5.42
N ASP A 28 -13.75 -17.45 -4.56
CA ASP A 28 -13.84 -16.96 -3.18
C ASP A 28 -12.92 -17.71 -2.21
N TYR A 29 -12.53 -18.93 -2.57
CA TYR A 29 -11.68 -19.78 -1.74
C TYR A 29 -10.28 -19.91 -2.34
N PRO A 30 -9.26 -20.16 -1.50
CA PRO A 30 -7.92 -20.46 -1.98
C PRO A 30 -7.92 -21.60 -3.01
N ILE A 31 -7.17 -21.43 -4.09
CA ILE A 31 -7.07 -22.40 -5.17
C ILE A 31 -5.70 -23.09 -5.08
N LEU A 32 -5.73 -24.43 -4.99
CA LEU A 32 -4.58 -25.30 -5.17
C LEU A 32 -4.66 -25.93 -6.56
N VAL A 33 -3.68 -25.69 -7.39
CA VAL A 33 -3.55 -26.33 -8.71
C VAL A 33 -2.58 -27.49 -8.62
N VAL A 34 -2.98 -28.66 -9.12
CA VAL A 34 -2.14 -29.86 -9.22
C VAL A 34 -2.10 -30.32 -10.67
N ARG A 35 -0.92 -30.35 -11.28
CA ARG A 35 -0.70 -30.80 -12.65
C ARG A 35 -0.34 -32.27 -12.65
N ILE A 36 -1.11 -33.06 -13.38
CA ILE A 36 -0.98 -34.53 -13.42
C ILE A 36 -0.86 -35.02 -14.87
N GLN A 37 0.06 -35.93 -15.11
CA GLN A 37 0.25 -36.62 -16.38
C GLN A 37 0.06 -38.15 -16.25
N ASP A 38 0.11 -38.67 -15.00
CA ASP A 38 -0.11 -40.10 -14.71
C ASP A 38 -1.21 -40.25 -13.64
N GLY A 39 -2.20 -41.10 -13.93
CA GLY A 39 -3.31 -41.39 -13.02
C GLY A 39 -2.93 -42.17 -11.75
N GLU A 40 -1.77 -42.78 -11.70
CA GLU A 40 -1.22 -43.46 -10.52
C GLU A 40 -0.17 -42.61 -9.79
N SER A 41 -0.07 -41.33 -10.12
CA SER A 41 0.86 -40.38 -9.52
C SER A 41 0.80 -40.38 -7.99
N PRO A 42 1.94 -40.48 -7.29
CA PRO A 42 2.01 -40.29 -5.85
C PRO A 42 1.51 -38.91 -5.43
N LEU A 43 1.82 -37.86 -6.20
CA LEU A 43 1.40 -36.51 -5.93
C LEU A 43 -0.14 -36.37 -5.93
N LEU A 44 -0.82 -37.04 -6.88
CA LEU A 44 -2.31 -37.02 -6.90
C LEU A 44 -2.89 -37.65 -5.64
N ARG A 45 -2.34 -38.78 -5.20
CA ARG A 45 -2.79 -39.46 -3.95
C ARG A 45 -2.56 -38.59 -2.73
N GLU A 46 -1.37 -37.99 -2.61
CA GLU A 46 -1.03 -37.09 -1.49
C GLU A 46 -1.92 -35.83 -1.49
N ALA A 47 -2.20 -35.26 -2.65
CA ALA A 47 -3.10 -34.10 -2.77
C ALA A 47 -4.55 -34.43 -2.37
N LEU A 48 -5.08 -35.60 -2.78
CA LEU A 48 -6.41 -36.05 -2.37
C LEU A 48 -6.47 -36.39 -0.88
N GLN A 49 -5.42 -36.97 -0.32
CA GLN A 49 -5.32 -37.22 1.13
C GLN A 49 -5.27 -35.90 1.91
N ALA A 50 -4.50 -34.91 1.47
CA ALA A 50 -4.44 -33.60 2.06
C ALA A 50 -5.81 -32.89 1.98
N PHE A 51 -6.49 -32.95 0.85
CA PHE A 51 -7.82 -32.38 0.66
C PHE A 51 -8.83 -33.02 1.62
N THR A 52 -8.82 -34.35 1.76
CA THR A 52 -9.69 -35.08 2.73
C THR A 52 -9.42 -34.63 4.16
N TYR A 53 -8.15 -34.49 4.53
CA TYR A 53 -7.76 -33.98 5.85
C TYR A 53 -8.23 -32.55 6.09
N TRP A 54 -8.04 -31.63 5.14
CA TRP A 54 -8.48 -30.23 5.25
C TRP A 54 -9.99 -30.13 5.44
N ARG A 55 -10.78 -30.88 4.67
CA ARG A 55 -12.24 -30.91 4.85
C ARG A 55 -12.63 -31.39 6.24
N SER A 56 -11.96 -32.40 6.78
CA SER A 56 -12.21 -32.89 8.14
C SER A 56 -11.91 -31.85 9.23
N ARG A 57 -11.13 -30.80 8.89
CA ARG A 57 -10.77 -29.67 9.75
C ARG A 57 -11.52 -28.38 9.43
N ASN A 58 -12.53 -28.44 8.56
CA ASN A 58 -13.28 -27.27 8.07
C ASN A 58 -12.40 -26.22 7.40
N VAL A 59 -11.29 -26.63 6.75
CA VAL A 59 -10.47 -25.79 5.90
C VAL A 59 -11.02 -25.89 4.47
N THR A 60 -11.48 -24.76 3.93
CA THR A 60 -12.06 -24.66 2.59
C THR A 60 -10.98 -24.32 1.56
N VAL A 61 -10.85 -25.16 0.54
CA VAL A 61 -9.89 -25.00 -0.57
C VAL A 61 -10.52 -25.56 -1.83
N ASN A 62 -10.38 -24.89 -2.95
CA ASN A 62 -10.68 -25.45 -4.26
C ASN A 62 -9.43 -26.20 -4.77
N LEU A 63 -9.56 -27.52 -4.94
CA LEU A 63 -8.53 -28.37 -5.55
C LEU A 63 -8.81 -28.46 -7.05
N VAL A 64 -7.96 -27.82 -7.87
CA VAL A 64 -8.05 -27.86 -9.33
C VAL A 64 -6.97 -28.84 -9.83
N ILE A 65 -7.41 -29.95 -10.38
CA ILE A 65 -6.53 -30.97 -10.98
C ILE A 65 -6.50 -30.72 -12.49
N LEU A 66 -5.33 -30.34 -12.99
CA LEU A 66 -5.10 -30.17 -14.42
C LEU A 66 -4.58 -31.48 -15.00
N ASN A 67 -5.39 -32.09 -15.86
CA ASN A 67 -4.97 -33.22 -16.70
C ASN A 67 -4.11 -32.64 -17.84
N ASP A 68 -2.79 -32.76 -17.70
CA ASP A 68 -1.79 -32.20 -18.61
C ASP A 68 -1.23 -33.25 -19.59
N GLN A 69 -2.07 -34.18 -20.01
CA GLN A 69 -1.72 -35.21 -20.98
C GLN A 69 -2.16 -34.84 -22.41
N ASP A 70 -1.40 -35.27 -23.40
CA ASP A 70 -1.73 -35.03 -24.81
C ASP A 70 -3.07 -35.64 -25.22
N THR A 71 -3.70 -35.02 -26.23
CA THR A 71 -5.08 -35.28 -26.64
C THR A 71 -5.49 -36.75 -26.85
N GLY A 72 -4.56 -37.63 -27.19
CA GLY A 72 -4.84 -39.06 -27.43
C GLY A 72 -5.18 -39.85 -26.16
N TYR A 73 -4.62 -39.50 -25.04
CA TYR A 73 -4.76 -40.21 -23.76
C TYR A 73 -5.43 -39.41 -22.63
N ALA A 74 -5.82 -38.19 -22.93
CA ALA A 74 -6.41 -37.25 -21.92
C ALA A 74 -7.68 -37.82 -21.29
N LEU A 75 -8.47 -38.63 -22.01
CA LEU A 75 -9.69 -39.23 -21.48
C LEU A 75 -9.37 -40.40 -20.52
N ASP A 76 -8.34 -41.19 -20.80
CA ASP A 76 -7.92 -42.30 -19.94
C ASP A 76 -7.38 -41.79 -18.62
N LEU A 77 -6.56 -40.73 -18.66
CA LEU A 77 -6.07 -40.04 -17.47
C LEU A 77 -7.22 -39.40 -16.69
N HIS A 78 -8.18 -38.76 -17.37
CA HIS A 78 -9.34 -38.20 -16.71
C HIS A 78 -10.14 -39.25 -15.92
N ASN A 79 -10.37 -40.41 -16.55
CA ASN A 79 -11.04 -41.54 -15.90
C ASN A 79 -10.23 -42.13 -14.74
N ALA A 80 -8.89 -42.16 -14.84
CA ALA A 80 -8.02 -42.56 -13.74
C ALA A 80 -8.11 -41.61 -12.55
N ILE A 81 -8.02 -40.30 -12.79
CA ILE A 81 -8.19 -39.28 -11.75
C ILE A 81 -9.55 -39.45 -11.06
N GLN A 82 -10.65 -39.62 -11.79
CA GLN A 82 -11.96 -39.83 -11.21
C GLN A 82 -12.07 -41.11 -10.38
N ARG A 83 -11.36 -42.20 -10.77
CA ARG A 83 -11.28 -43.43 -9.96
C ARG A 83 -10.58 -43.17 -8.62
N GLN A 84 -9.46 -42.43 -8.64
CA GLN A 84 -8.73 -42.05 -7.42
C GLN A 84 -9.62 -41.21 -6.49
N ILE A 85 -10.32 -40.20 -7.01
CA ILE A 85 -11.25 -39.35 -6.24
C ILE A 85 -12.32 -40.22 -5.52
N ARG A 86 -12.88 -41.20 -6.21
CA ARG A 86 -13.84 -42.15 -5.62
C ARG A 86 -13.23 -43.05 -4.58
N GLN A 87 -11.98 -43.52 -4.77
CA GLN A 87 -11.28 -44.33 -3.79
C GLN A 87 -11.03 -43.60 -2.48
N PHE A 88 -10.81 -42.28 -2.54
CA PHE A 88 -10.68 -41.44 -1.35
C PHE A 88 -12.02 -41.00 -0.73
N GLY A 89 -13.16 -41.39 -1.34
CA GLY A 89 -14.51 -41.08 -0.82
C GLY A 89 -14.88 -39.61 -0.86
N VAL A 90 -14.28 -38.84 -1.79
CA VAL A 90 -14.50 -37.38 -1.94
C VAL A 90 -15.17 -37.02 -3.27
N ASP A 91 -15.82 -37.99 -3.90
CA ASP A 91 -16.58 -37.82 -5.14
C ASP A 91 -17.77 -36.86 -4.99
N ASN A 92 -18.34 -36.74 -3.79
CA ASN A 92 -19.36 -35.75 -3.47
C ASN A 92 -18.84 -34.31 -3.49
N ALA A 93 -17.54 -34.08 -3.53
CA ALA A 93 -16.92 -32.78 -3.65
C ALA A 93 -16.64 -32.37 -5.11
N LEU A 94 -16.89 -33.24 -6.09
CA LEU A 94 -16.68 -32.90 -7.50
C LEU A 94 -17.60 -31.77 -7.94
N ASN A 95 -17.00 -30.74 -8.54
CA ASN A 95 -17.70 -29.53 -9.06
C ASN A 95 -18.56 -28.82 -7.99
N GLN A 96 -18.22 -28.94 -6.75
CA GLN A 96 -18.85 -28.19 -5.64
C GLN A 96 -18.05 -26.91 -5.32
N ARG A 97 -18.71 -25.97 -4.66
CA ARG A 97 -18.13 -24.63 -4.36
C ARG A 97 -16.78 -24.66 -3.61
N ASP A 98 -16.60 -25.63 -2.71
CA ASP A 98 -15.36 -25.83 -1.93
C ASP A 98 -14.75 -27.21 -2.25
N GLY A 99 -14.76 -27.57 -3.53
CA GLY A 99 -14.55 -28.93 -3.98
C GLY A 99 -13.36 -29.15 -4.89
N ILE A 100 -13.50 -30.23 -5.68
CA ILE A 100 -12.51 -30.72 -6.63
C ILE A 100 -12.99 -30.44 -8.03
N PHE A 101 -12.14 -29.84 -8.85
CA PHE A 101 -12.38 -29.55 -10.25
C PHE A 101 -11.31 -30.27 -11.08
N VAL A 102 -11.74 -31.08 -12.07
CA VAL A 102 -10.83 -31.80 -12.96
C VAL A 102 -10.95 -31.20 -14.35
N LEU A 103 -9.93 -30.49 -14.78
CA LEU A 103 -9.91 -29.76 -16.05
C LEU A 103 -8.88 -30.40 -17.00
N ARG A 104 -9.22 -30.45 -18.27
CA ARG A 104 -8.32 -30.93 -19.33
C ARG A 104 -7.62 -29.74 -19.96
N THR A 105 -6.28 -29.73 -19.93
CA THR A 105 -5.48 -28.62 -20.45
C THR A 105 -5.57 -28.48 -21.96
N ASP A 106 -5.88 -29.54 -22.71
CA ASP A 106 -6.12 -29.49 -24.16
C ASP A 106 -7.41 -28.74 -24.54
N GLN A 107 -8.34 -28.57 -23.59
CA GLN A 107 -9.59 -27.82 -23.78
C GLN A 107 -9.51 -26.37 -23.27
N LEU A 108 -8.44 -26.01 -22.56
CA LEU A 108 -8.23 -24.65 -22.05
C LEU A 108 -7.55 -23.79 -23.11
N GLN A 109 -8.07 -22.56 -23.28
CA GLN A 109 -7.35 -21.53 -24.02
C GLN A 109 -6.07 -21.14 -23.28
N SER A 110 -5.08 -20.57 -23.97
CA SER A 110 -3.84 -20.11 -23.34
C SER A 110 -4.09 -19.10 -22.21
N ALA A 111 -5.03 -18.17 -22.41
CA ALA A 111 -5.39 -17.18 -21.40
C ALA A 111 -6.06 -17.81 -20.16
N ASP A 112 -6.79 -18.95 -20.29
CA ASP A 112 -7.36 -19.66 -19.14
C ASP A 112 -6.29 -20.40 -18.35
N ARG A 113 -5.28 -20.99 -19.01
CA ARG A 113 -4.14 -21.60 -18.33
C ARG A 113 -3.39 -20.58 -17.49
N ILE A 114 -3.11 -19.39 -18.05
CA ILE A 114 -2.47 -18.28 -17.33
C ILE A 114 -3.34 -17.84 -16.16
N LEU A 115 -4.65 -17.76 -16.32
CA LEU A 115 -5.58 -17.44 -15.23
C LEU A 115 -5.44 -18.45 -14.08
N PHE A 116 -5.52 -19.77 -14.35
CA PHE A 116 -5.38 -20.79 -13.30
C PHE A 116 -4.02 -20.73 -12.61
N GLU A 117 -2.95 -20.47 -13.34
CA GLU A 117 -1.62 -20.28 -12.76
C GLU A 117 -1.53 -19.03 -11.89
N THR A 118 -2.25 -17.99 -12.27
CA THR A 118 -2.26 -16.70 -11.54
C THR A 118 -3.06 -16.76 -10.24
N VAL A 119 -4.25 -17.39 -10.28
CA VAL A 119 -5.14 -17.47 -9.11
C VAL A 119 -4.70 -18.55 -8.12
N ALA A 120 -3.87 -19.48 -8.53
CA ALA A 120 -3.36 -20.53 -7.66
C ALA A 120 -2.48 -19.95 -6.56
N GLY A 121 -2.88 -20.15 -5.31
CA GLY A 121 -2.02 -19.88 -4.16
C GLY A 121 -0.81 -20.80 -4.10
N VAL A 122 -1.00 -22.04 -4.59
CA VAL A 122 0.01 -23.09 -4.69
C VAL A 122 -0.19 -23.85 -5.99
N ILE A 123 0.90 -24.11 -6.71
CA ILE A 123 0.95 -25.00 -7.88
C ILE A 123 1.89 -26.15 -7.54
N LEU A 124 1.39 -27.37 -7.72
CA LEU A 124 2.16 -28.60 -7.59
C LEU A 124 2.21 -29.27 -8.97
N ASP A 125 3.39 -29.60 -9.43
CA ASP A 125 3.61 -30.28 -10.72
C ASP A 125 4.18 -31.67 -10.43
N GLU A 126 3.59 -32.68 -11.01
CA GLU A 126 4.05 -34.09 -10.87
C GLU A 126 5.51 -34.25 -11.23
N LYS A 127 6.01 -33.49 -12.23
CA LYS A 127 7.41 -33.49 -12.65
C LYS A 127 8.38 -33.08 -11.55
N ASP A 128 7.89 -32.35 -10.59
CA ASP A 128 8.64 -31.82 -9.45
C ASP A 128 8.61 -32.76 -8.23
N GLY A 129 7.87 -33.87 -8.31
CA GLY A 129 7.83 -34.95 -7.33
C GLY A 129 6.69 -34.88 -6.34
N THR A 130 6.91 -35.38 -5.15
CA THR A 130 5.96 -35.49 -4.03
C THR A 130 5.73 -34.16 -3.30
N LEU A 131 4.72 -34.07 -2.41
CA LEU A 131 4.52 -32.90 -1.53
C LEU A 131 5.75 -32.58 -0.68
N ALA A 132 6.47 -33.60 -0.22
CA ALA A 132 7.68 -33.42 0.58
C ALA A 132 8.79 -32.74 -0.23
N GLU A 133 8.97 -33.14 -1.49
CA GLU A 133 9.96 -32.53 -2.39
C GLU A 133 9.60 -31.10 -2.76
N HIS A 134 8.31 -30.81 -3.00
CA HIS A 134 7.85 -29.42 -3.17
C HIS A 134 8.09 -28.58 -1.91
N ALA A 135 7.81 -29.10 -0.72
CA ALA A 135 8.03 -28.40 0.54
C ALA A 135 9.53 -28.11 0.80
N PHE A 136 10.41 -29.02 0.42
CA PHE A 136 11.86 -28.84 0.56
C PHE A 136 12.38 -27.66 -0.28
N ARG A 137 11.81 -27.40 -1.45
CA ARG A 137 12.19 -26.26 -2.32
C ARG A 137 11.84 -24.90 -1.72
N LEU A 138 10.92 -24.82 -0.74
CA LEU A 138 10.55 -23.58 -0.05
C LEU A 138 11.64 -23.05 0.90
N THR A 139 12.69 -23.82 1.17
CA THR A 139 13.74 -23.46 2.13
C THR A 139 14.79 -22.48 1.61
N ALA A 140 14.73 -22.09 0.33
CA ALA A 140 15.64 -21.11 -0.25
C ALA A 140 15.46 -19.73 0.42
N GLN A 141 16.53 -19.20 1.03
CA GLN A 141 16.50 -17.88 1.66
C GLN A 141 16.67 -16.79 0.60
N PRO A 142 15.88 -15.69 0.68
CA PRO A 142 16.09 -14.56 -0.23
C PRO A 142 17.44 -13.90 0.03
N THR A 143 18.07 -13.42 -1.04
CA THR A 143 19.30 -12.63 -0.96
C THR A 143 19.01 -11.32 -0.18
N ARG A 144 19.72 -11.10 0.92
CA ARG A 144 19.58 -9.89 1.72
C ARG A 144 20.72 -8.93 1.41
N LEU A 145 20.40 -7.64 1.28
CA LEU A 145 21.42 -6.60 1.19
C LEU A 145 22.22 -6.50 2.50
N PRO A 146 23.47 -6.05 2.43
CA PRO A 146 24.29 -5.80 3.60
C PRO A 146 23.63 -4.85 4.60
N VAL A 147 23.93 -5.06 5.87
CA VAL A 147 23.51 -4.15 6.94
C VAL A 147 24.24 -2.82 6.76
N PHE A 148 23.50 -1.72 6.97
CA PHE A 148 24.06 -0.39 7.00
C PHE A 148 24.94 -0.23 8.26
N THR A 149 26.15 0.27 8.08
CA THR A 149 27.07 0.56 9.19
C THR A 149 27.24 2.07 9.28
N PRO A 150 26.76 2.73 10.33
CA PRO A 150 26.92 4.16 10.52
C PRO A 150 28.41 4.52 10.70
N VAL A 151 28.79 5.69 10.21
CA VAL A 151 30.18 6.21 10.33
C VAL A 151 30.44 6.68 11.76
N ILE A 152 29.42 7.19 12.43
CA ILE A 152 29.49 7.71 13.79
C ILE A 152 28.43 7.00 14.63
N SER A 153 28.85 6.45 15.76
CA SER A 153 27.90 5.98 16.79
C SER A 153 27.77 7.10 17.82
N LEU A 154 26.60 7.71 17.88
CA LEU A 154 26.31 8.78 18.82
C LEU A 154 25.22 8.30 19.79
N GLU A 155 25.45 8.52 21.09
CA GLU A 155 24.39 8.36 22.10
C GLU A 155 23.41 9.56 22.09
N HIS A 156 23.89 10.73 21.60
CA HIS A 156 23.14 11.98 21.57
C HIS A 156 23.43 12.74 20.28
N ASP A 157 22.53 13.61 19.87
CA ASP A 157 22.74 14.52 18.74
C ASP A 157 24.00 15.38 18.96
N PRO A 158 24.85 15.55 17.94
CA PRO A 158 26.13 16.26 18.07
C PRO A 158 25.97 17.76 18.33
N GLU A 159 24.84 18.32 17.90
CA GLU A 159 24.48 19.72 18.10
C GLU A 159 23.04 19.80 18.62
N PRO A 160 22.70 20.79 19.47
CA PRO A 160 21.34 20.93 19.94
C PRO A 160 20.39 21.29 18.80
N THR A 161 19.19 20.72 18.83
CA THR A 161 18.10 21.10 17.94
C THR A 161 17.22 22.12 18.67
N PRO A 162 16.96 23.31 18.09
CA PRO A 162 16.04 24.26 18.70
C PRO A 162 14.66 23.63 18.89
N PRO A 163 13.95 23.90 19.98
CA PRO A 163 12.60 23.37 20.17
C PRO A 163 11.62 23.99 19.19
N LEU A 164 10.68 23.19 18.71
CA LEU A 164 9.56 23.66 17.87
C LEU A 164 8.75 24.68 18.65
N GLN A 165 8.48 25.84 18.04
CA GLN A 165 7.59 26.83 18.62
C GLN A 165 6.14 26.39 18.48
N LEU A 166 5.47 26.20 19.62
CA LEU A 166 4.07 25.84 19.63
C LEU A 166 3.16 27.06 19.37
N PRO A 167 2.06 26.88 18.67
CA PRO A 167 1.11 27.96 18.41
C PRO A 167 0.47 28.47 19.70
N THR A 168 0.19 29.75 19.76
CA THR A 168 -0.49 30.42 20.90
C THR A 168 -1.66 31.23 20.41
N GLY A 169 -2.64 31.40 21.28
CA GLY A 169 -3.83 32.24 21.01
C GLY A 169 -4.76 31.63 19.97
N LEU A 170 -4.87 30.30 19.98
CA LEU A 170 -5.83 29.55 19.18
C LEU A 170 -7.26 29.86 19.65
N LEU A 171 -8.21 29.87 18.72
CA LEU A 171 -9.62 29.99 19.06
C LEU A 171 -10.14 28.63 19.58
N MET A 172 -10.93 28.69 20.68
CA MET A 172 -11.52 27.46 21.27
C MET A 172 -10.50 26.38 21.61
N ASP A 173 -9.34 26.79 22.13
CA ASP A 173 -8.27 25.88 22.56
C ASP A 173 -8.77 24.92 23.65
N ASN A 174 -8.48 23.63 23.49
CA ASN A 174 -8.90 22.57 24.41
C ASN A 174 -7.70 21.80 25.00
N SER A 175 -6.52 22.42 25.07
CA SER A 175 -5.25 21.87 25.55
C SER A 175 -4.54 20.91 24.61
N TYR A 176 -5.18 20.41 23.58
CA TYR A 176 -4.59 19.64 22.48
C TYR A 176 -4.50 20.45 21.20
N GLY A 177 -5.34 21.44 21.05
CA GLY A 177 -5.41 22.27 19.86
C GLY A 177 -6.64 23.16 19.83
N GLY A 178 -6.76 23.93 18.77
CA GLY A 178 -7.83 24.86 18.53
C GLY A 178 -7.79 25.38 17.09
N PHE A 179 -8.70 26.29 16.76
CA PHE A 179 -8.72 26.86 15.42
C PHE A 179 -7.69 27.99 15.28
N SER A 180 -7.13 28.14 14.08
CA SER A 180 -6.35 29.31 13.70
C SER A 180 -7.20 30.59 13.83
N LYS A 181 -6.54 31.75 13.98
CA LYS A 181 -7.24 33.02 14.16
C LYS A 181 -8.20 33.38 13.02
N ASP A 182 -7.89 32.93 11.81
CA ASP A 182 -8.70 33.10 10.61
C ASP A 182 -9.74 31.97 10.41
N GLY A 183 -9.76 30.95 11.29
CA GLY A 183 -10.67 29.82 11.24
C GLY A 183 -10.38 28.81 10.11
N ARG A 184 -9.27 28.96 9.38
CA ARG A 184 -8.96 28.14 8.19
C ARG A 184 -8.42 26.78 8.55
N GLU A 185 -7.76 26.62 9.67
CA GLU A 185 -7.11 25.39 10.14
C GLU A 185 -7.58 25.03 11.54
N TYR A 186 -7.71 23.75 11.81
CA TYR A 186 -7.69 23.21 13.15
C TYR A 186 -6.25 22.75 13.45
N ILE A 187 -5.65 23.38 14.46
CA ILE A 187 -4.23 23.20 14.79
C ILE A 187 -4.13 22.34 16.04
N ILE A 188 -3.48 21.19 15.93
CA ILE A 188 -3.18 20.29 17.03
C ILE A 188 -1.72 20.49 17.42
N HIS A 189 -1.44 20.63 18.71
CA HIS A 189 -0.10 20.76 19.22
C HIS A 189 0.16 19.67 20.28
N LEU A 190 1.09 18.79 19.98
CA LEU A 190 1.47 17.67 20.86
C LEU A 190 2.85 17.95 21.45
N GLN A 191 2.93 17.95 22.78
CA GLN A 191 4.20 17.94 23.49
C GLN A 191 4.89 16.58 23.30
N GLN A 192 6.15 16.49 23.64
CA GLN A 192 6.89 15.25 23.69
C GLN A 192 6.08 14.16 24.46
N GLY A 193 5.85 13.01 23.80
CA GLY A 193 5.11 11.89 24.39
C GLY A 193 3.61 12.10 24.61
N GLN A 194 3.06 13.23 24.19
CA GLN A 194 1.62 13.51 24.27
C GLN A 194 0.89 12.91 23.07
N HIS A 195 -0.30 12.36 23.32
CA HIS A 195 -1.20 11.85 22.31
C HIS A 195 -2.60 12.38 22.53
N THR A 196 -3.37 12.53 21.46
CA THR A 196 -4.79 12.81 21.56
C THR A 196 -5.55 11.63 22.17
N PRO A 197 -6.74 11.83 22.79
CA PRO A 197 -7.52 10.75 23.37
C PRO A 197 -8.00 9.68 22.36
N ARG A 198 -8.12 10.06 21.09
CA ARG A 198 -8.47 9.23 19.93
C ARG A 198 -7.86 9.85 18.69
N PRO A 199 -7.70 9.11 17.58
CA PRO A 199 -7.26 9.72 16.32
C PRO A 199 -8.18 10.85 15.88
N TRP A 200 -7.62 12.03 15.66
CA TRP A 200 -8.30 13.20 15.10
C TRP A 200 -7.94 13.30 13.64
N ILE A 201 -8.92 13.01 12.79
CA ILE A 201 -8.70 12.79 11.37
C ILE A 201 -9.14 13.99 10.52
N ASN A 202 -8.46 14.15 9.39
CA ASN A 202 -8.89 14.96 8.28
C ASN A 202 -9.19 14.05 7.08
N VAL A 203 -10.37 14.19 6.49
CA VAL A 203 -10.74 13.53 5.23
C VAL A 203 -10.56 14.52 4.10
N ILE A 204 -9.61 14.27 3.25
CA ILE A 204 -9.24 15.09 2.11
C ILE A 204 -9.73 14.36 0.85
N ALA A 205 -10.70 14.92 0.14
CA ALA A 205 -11.27 14.25 -1.03
C ALA A 205 -11.67 15.23 -2.12
N ASN A 206 -11.73 14.73 -3.34
CA ASN A 206 -12.43 15.29 -4.49
C ASN A 206 -13.46 14.25 -4.97
N SER A 207 -14.12 14.49 -6.12
CA SER A 207 -15.19 13.62 -6.63
C SER A 207 -14.74 12.21 -7.04
N GLN A 208 -13.44 11.97 -7.23
CA GLN A 208 -12.89 10.72 -7.77
C GLN A 208 -11.81 10.10 -6.88
N PHE A 209 -11.33 10.84 -5.88
CA PHE A 209 -10.15 10.44 -5.12
C PHE A 209 -10.20 11.00 -3.69
N GLY A 210 -9.56 10.30 -2.78
CA GLY A 210 -9.42 10.84 -1.44
C GLY A 210 -8.43 10.09 -0.57
N LEU A 211 -8.14 10.72 0.55
CA LEU A 211 -7.33 10.17 1.62
C LEU A 211 -7.91 10.57 2.97
N LEU A 212 -7.61 9.77 3.96
CA LEU A 212 -7.83 10.06 5.36
C LEU A 212 -6.46 10.14 6.03
N VAL A 213 -6.25 11.09 6.90
CA VAL A 213 -5.03 11.22 7.69
C VAL A 213 -5.35 11.63 9.12
N SER A 214 -4.73 10.95 10.11
CA SER A 214 -4.82 11.32 11.52
C SER A 214 -3.70 12.31 11.90
N GLU A 215 -3.83 12.92 13.08
CA GLU A 215 -2.78 13.76 13.66
C GLU A 215 -1.49 12.98 13.94
N ALA A 216 -1.58 11.67 14.09
CA ALA A 216 -0.42 10.81 14.25
C ALA A 216 0.31 10.51 12.92
N GLY A 217 -0.32 10.81 11.78
CA GLY A 217 0.20 10.50 10.45
C GLY A 217 -0.28 9.16 9.89
N SER A 218 -1.16 8.45 10.60
CA SER A 218 -1.84 7.29 10.03
C SER A 218 -2.81 7.70 8.94
N GLY A 219 -3.02 6.84 7.95
CA GLY A 219 -3.94 7.16 6.88
C GLY A 219 -4.14 6.04 5.89
N CYS A 220 -5.09 6.28 4.99
CA CYS A 220 -5.35 5.46 3.81
C CYS A 220 -5.72 6.36 2.63
N THR A 221 -5.55 5.82 1.43
CA THR A 221 -5.87 6.48 0.17
C THR A 221 -6.78 5.58 -0.66
N TRP A 222 -7.74 6.16 -1.38
CA TRP A 222 -8.64 5.46 -2.30
C TRP A 222 -8.83 6.26 -3.59
N ALA A 223 -9.28 5.57 -4.64
CA ALA A 223 -9.71 6.19 -5.89
C ALA A 223 -11.09 5.65 -6.28
N GLU A 224 -11.95 6.48 -6.86
CA GLU A 224 -13.34 6.19 -7.29
C GLU A 224 -14.27 5.77 -6.14
N ASN A 225 -13.93 4.72 -5.40
CA ASN A 225 -14.79 4.18 -4.34
C ASN A 225 -13.97 3.91 -3.07
N SER A 226 -14.29 4.57 -1.97
CA SER A 226 -13.56 4.48 -0.70
C SER A 226 -13.70 3.11 0.02
N GLY A 227 -14.63 2.27 -0.40
CA GLY A 227 -14.84 0.93 0.14
C GLY A 227 -14.29 -0.17 -0.74
N GLU A 228 -14.51 -0.07 -2.04
CA GLU A 228 -14.24 -1.14 -3.00
C GLU A 228 -12.90 -0.97 -3.74
N ASN A 229 -12.36 0.26 -3.80
CA ASN A 229 -11.07 0.55 -4.45
C ASN A 229 -10.13 1.35 -3.56
N ARG A 230 -9.75 0.76 -2.45
CA ARG A 230 -8.69 1.30 -1.58
C ARG A 230 -7.34 1.02 -2.21
N LEU A 231 -6.52 2.06 -2.36
CA LEU A 231 -5.14 1.90 -2.79
C LEU A 231 -4.28 1.39 -1.63
N THR A 232 -4.51 1.94 -0.42
CA THR A 232 -3.81 1.57 0.81
C THR A 232 -4.80 1.18 1.92
N PRO A 233 -4.39 0.37 2.92
CA PRO A 233 -5.32 -0.20 3.88
C PRO A 233 -5.86 0.84 4.87
N TRP A 234 -7.17 0.81 5.12
CA TRP A 234 -7.79 1.47 6.25
C TRP A 234 -8.09 0.47 7.35
N ARG A 235 -7.35 0.51 8.43
CA ARG A 235 -7.48 -0.44 9.54
C ARG A 235 -8.60 -0.07 10.51
N ASN A 236 -8.96 1.23 10.59
CA ASN A 236 -10.00 1.77 11.47
C ASN A 236 -9.85 1.29 12.92
N ASP A 237 -8.62 1.25 13.41
CA ASP A 237 -8.29 0.86 14.77
C ASP A 237 -7.89 2.10 15.58
N PRO A 238 -8.79 2.62 16.44
CA PRO A 238 -8.54 3.84 17.20
C PRO A 238 -7.56 3.65 18.37
N VAL A 239 -7.09 2.44 18.60
CA VAL A 239 -6.13 2.14 19.68
C VAL A 239 -4.69 2.19 19.16
N THR A 240 -4.43 1.52 18.06
CA THR A 240 -3.07 1.43 17.50
C THR A 240 -2.81 2.44 16.41
N ASP A 241 -3.85 2.94 15.75
CA ASP A 241 -3.82 3.88 14.61
C ASP A 241 -2.70 3.58 13.61
N MET A 242 -2.55 2.31 13.25
CA MET A 242 -1.44 1.83 12.41
C MET A 242 -1.56 2.35 10.98
N PRO A 243 -0.53 3.03 10.45
CA PRO A 243 -0.57 3.60 9.11
C PRO A 243 -0.51 2.54 8.01
N GLY A 244 -1.21 2.81 6.90
CA GLY A 244 -1.06 2.10 5.63
C GLY A 244 0.04 2.68 4.74
N GLU A 245 0.46 3.89 5.05
CA GLU A 245 1.50 4.66 4.36
C GLU A 245 2.41 5.33 5.39
N ALA A 246 3.70 5.41 5.10
CA ALA A 246 4.66 5.98 6.04
C ALA A 246 5.83 6.65 5.32
N LEU A 247 6.32 7.74 5.88
CA LEU A 247 7.51 8.43 5.44
C LEU A 247 8.58 8.34 6.53
N TYR A 248 9.79 7.97 6.12
CA TYR A 248 10.93 7.81 7.02
C TYR A 248 12.10 8.67 6.57
N LEU A 249 12.84 9.14 7.54
CA LEU A 249 14.13 9.80 7.39
C LEU A 249 15.20 8.93 8.04
N ARG A 250 16.37 8.83 7.41
CA ARG A 250 17.56 8.22 8.01
C ARG A 250 18.75 9.16 7.82
N ASP A 251 19.43 9.43 8.90
CA ASP A 251 20.72 10.10 8.84
C ASP A 251 21.80 9.08 8.44
N GLU A 252 22.49 9.31 7.35
CA GLU A 252 23.50 8.39 6.82
C GLU A 252 24.81 8.37 7.64
N GLU A 253 25.05 9.33 8.52
CA GLU A 253 26.21 9.31 9.40
C GLU A 253 25.96 8.49 10.67
N THR A 254 24.79 8.68 11.29
CA THR A 254 24.45 8.07 12.58
C THR A 254 23.63 6.80 12.46
N GLY A 255 22.95 6.58 11.32
CA GLY A 255 22.02 5.48 11.12
C GLY A 255 20.68 5.65 11.86
N LEU A 256 20.45 6.77 12.51
CA LEU A 256 19.18 7.06 13.18
C LEU A 256 18.04 7.14 12.15
N VAL A 257 16.92 6.49 12.47
CA VAL A 257 15.72 6.45 11.64
C VAL A 257 14.56 7.03 12.42
N TRP A 258 13.80 7.94 11.79
CA TRP A 258 12.58 8.50 12.36
C TRP A 258 11.58 8.88 11.26
N SER A 259 10.35 9.26 11.66
CA SER A 259 9.31 9.82 10.79
C SER A 259 9.11 11.30 11.07
N PRO A 260 8.78 12.13 10.05
CA PRO A 260 8.40 13.53 10.27
C PRO A 260 7.04 13.68 10.94
N THR A 261 6.27 12.61 11.02
CA THR A 261 4.98 12.48 11.69
C THR A 261 5.16 11.76 13.03
N PRO A 262 4.23 11.91 14.02
CA PRO A 262 4.30 11.19 15.30
C PRO A 262 4.41 9.66 15.15
N MET A 263 3.81 9.08 14.11
CA MET A 263 3.90 7.64 13.78
C MET A 263 4.39 7.43 12.34
N PRO A 264 4.93 6.23 12.01
CA PRO A 264 5.13 5.05 12.87
C PRO A 264 6.43 5.08 13.68
N ALA A 265 7.42 5.87 13.29
CA ALA A 265 8.75 5.97 13.88
C ALA A 265 9.06 7.40 14.34
N GLY A 266 8.06 8.11 14.88
CA GLY A 266 8.21 9.48 15.32
C GLY A 266 9.31 9.64 16.35
N SER A 267 10.01 10.78 16.30
CA SER A 267 10.96 11.18 17.31
C SER A 267 10.23 11.66 18.59
N GLU A 268 10.86 11.50 19.72
CA GLU A 268 10.37 12.05 21.00
C GLU A 268 10.53 13.58 21.04
N THR A 269 9.76 14.27 20.20
CA THR A 269 9.76 15.74 20.09
C THR A 269 8.34 16.27 20.01
N ALA A 270 8.18 17.58 20.15
CA ALA A 270 6.90 18.22 19.94
C ALA A 270 6.52 18.22 18.45
N HIS A 271 5.21 18.11 18.17
CA HIS A 271 4.66 18.18 16.83
C HIS A 271 3.54 19.23 16.77
N VAL A 272 3.45 19.92 15.66
CA VAL A 272 2.29 20.78 15.31
C VAL A 272 1.66 20.20 14.05
N ILE A 273 0.39 19.89 14.13
CA ILE A 273 -0.38 19.35 13.02
C ILE A 273 -1.48 20.33 12.65
N ARG A 274 -1.61 20.65 11.37
CA ARG A 274 -2.60 21.58 10.86
C ARG A 274 -3.52 20.85 9.90
N HIS A 275 -4.78 20.73 10.25
CA HIS A 275 -5.82 20.22 9.37
C HIS A 275 -6.57 21.38 8.74
N GLY A 276 -6.46 21.52 7.43
CA GLY A 276 -7.16 22.50 6.61
C GLY A 276 -8.09 21.85 5.60
N ALA A 277 -8.86 22.65 4.90
CA ALA A 277 -9.71 22.16 3.83
C ALA A 277 -8.86 21.69 2.63
N GLY A 278 -8.87 20.37 2.36
CA GLY A 278 -8.13 19.74 1.28
C GLY A 278 -6.66 19.45 1.57
N TYR A 279 -6.17 19.68 2.80
CA TYR A 279 -4.78 19.43 3.17
C TYR A 279 -4.56 19.15 4.65
N SER A 280 -3.41 18.56 4.97
CA SER A 280 -2.85 18.48 6.32
C SER A 280 -1.36 18.79 6.29
N ILE A 281 -0.84 19.44 7.32
CA ILE A 281 0.57 19.81 7.48
C ILE A 281 1.08 19.24 8.79
N PHE A 282 2.27 18.65 8.78
CA PHE A 282 2.99 18.16 9.95
C PHE A 282 4.29 18.95 10.09
N GLU A 283 4.49 19.56 11.26
CA GLU A 283 5.68 20.34 11.58
C GLU A 283 6.37 19.73 12.81
N SER A 284 7.67 19.53 12.70
CA SER A 284 8.51 19.04 13.80
C SER A 284 9.94 19.55 13.69
N GLN A 285 10.65 19.59 14.82
CA GLN A 285 12.10 19.85 14.84
C GLN A 285 12.78 18.78 15.66
N SER A 286 13.61 17.98 14.99
CA SER A 286 14.38 16.90 15.63
C SER A 286 15.63 16.58 14.83
N HIS A 287 16.63 16.01 15.50
CA HIS A 287 17.89 15.57 14.88
C HIS A 287 18.52 16.62 13.95
N GLY A 288 18.47 17.90 14.36
CA GLY A 288 19.02 19.01 13.59
C GLY A 288 18.29 19.36 12.30
N LEU A 289 17.09 18.88 12.11
CA LEU A 289 16.24 19.22 10.96
C LEU A 289 14.98 19.95 11.41
N ASN A 290 14.65 21.01 10.69
CA ASN A 290 13.28 21.53 10.66
C ASN A 290 12.54 20.81 9.54
N GLN A 291 11.41 20.19 9.88
CA GLN A 291 10.66 19.29 9.03
C GLN A 291 9.24 19.83 8.84
N ASN A 292 8.82 19.95 7.59
CA ASN A 292 7.45 20.32 7.23
C ASN A 292 6.96 19.37 6.14
N LEU A 293 5.97 18.54 6.47
CA LEU A 293 5.32 17.62 5.53
C LEU A 293 3.91 18.09 5.24
N ARG A 294 3.61 18.37 3.97
CA ARG A 294 2.28 18.69 3.47
C ARG A 294 1.69 17.49 2.76
N LEU A 295 0.46 17.13 3.13
CA LEU A 295 -0.33 16.09 2.47
C LEU A 295 -1.58 16.75 1.89
N PHE A 296 -1.81 16.62 0.59
CA PHE A 296 -2.98 17.20 -0.08
C PHE A 296 -3.36 16.38 -1.31
N ALA A 297 -4.61 16.48 -1.74
CA ALA A 297 -5.10 15.88 -2.99
C ALA A 297 -5.28 16.96 -4.06
N ALA A 298 -4.88 16.68 -5.28
CA ALA A 298 -5.15 17.56 -6.42
C ALA A 298 -6.67 17.78 -6.56
N PRO A 299 -7.17 19.00 -6.83
CA PRO A 299 -8.60 19.25 -6.88
C PRO A 299 -9.33 18.48 -7.98
N ASP A 300 -8.68 18.31 -9.13
CA ASP A 300 -9.28 17.81 -10.36
C ASP A 300 -8.60 16.52 -10.88
N ALA A 301 -7.76 15.87 -10.05
CA ALA A 301 -7.05 14.67 -10.44
C ALA A 301 -6.98 13.64 -9.28
N PRO A 302 -6.95 12.34 -9.59
CA PRO A 302 -6.84 11.28 -8.60
C PRO A 302 -5.39 11.11 -8.10
N VAL A 303 -4.82 12.18 -7.53
CA VAL A 303 -3.43 12.23 -7.06
C VAL A 303 -3.32 12.90 -5.70
N LYS A 304 -2.68 12.19 -4.77
CA LYS A 304 -2.16 12.71 -3.50
C LYS A 304 -0.73 13.16 -3.68
N VAL A 305 -0.40 14.32 -3.14
CA VAL A 305 0.97 14.85 -3.04
C VAL A 305 1.41 14.82 -1.58
N ALA A 306 2.54 14.18 -1.31
CA ALA A 306 3.24 14.22 -0.03
C ALA A 306 4.53 15.02 -0.22
N GLN A 307 4.47 16.33 0.08
CA GLN A 307 5.57 17.28 -0.12
C GLN A 307 6.31 17.49 1.19
N LEU A 308 7.58 17.08 1.23
CA LEU A 308 8.44 17.22 2.39
C LEU A 308 9.49 18.32 2.15
N ARG A 309 9.50 19.30 3.05
CA ARG A 309 10.52 20.34 3.12
C ARG A 309 11.37 20.14 4.36
N LEU A 310 12.68 20.02 4.16
CA LEU A 310 13.70 19.85 5.20
C LEU A 310 14.65 21.05 5.21
N GLN A 311 15.00 21.54 6.41
CA GLN A 311 16.05 22.53 6.59
C GLN A 311 17.10 21.99 7.55
N ASN A 312 18.37 22.00 7.14
CA ASN A 312 19.48 21.63 8.01
C ASN A 312 19.77 22.76 8.99
N LEU A 313 19.53 22.51 10.28
CA LEU A 313 19.76 23.49 11.36
C LEU A 313 21.18 23.39 11.94
N TRP A 314 21.92 22.32 11.64
CA TRP A 314 23.29 22.14 12.13
C TRP A 314 24.31 22.83 11.23
N GLN A 315 25.48 23.12 11.80
CA GLN A 315 26.57 23.80 11.10
C GLN A 315 27.49 22.85 10.31
N ARG A 316 26.99 21.68 9.96
CA ARG A 316 27.71 20.65 9.19
C ARG A 316 26.86 20.13 8.04
N PRO A 317 27.50 19.68 6.92
CA PRO A 317 26.77 19.03 5.85
C PRO A 317 26.23 17.68 6.32
N ARG A 318 25.11 17.26 5.74
CA ARG A 318 24.44 15.99 6.09
C ARG A 318 23.92 15.31 4.83
N ARG A 319 23.92 13.98 4.86
CA ARG A 319 23.20 13.16 3.90
C ARG A 319 22.02 12.51 4.60
N ILE A 320 20.84 12.74 4.06
CA ILE A 320 19.58 12.19 4.57
C ILE A 320 18.98 11.26 3.52
N THR A 321 18.65 10.06 3.95
CA THR A 321 17.84 9.14 3.16
C THR A 321 16.39 9.32 3.51
N ILE A 322 15.54 9.49 2.49
CA ILE A 322 14.10 9.65 2.61
C ILE A 322 13.45 8.44 1.98
N THR A 323 12.58 7.74 2.72
CA THR A 323 11.88 6.55 2.22
C THR A 323 10.37 6.73 2.38
N TYR A 324 9.62 6.67 1.27
CA TYR A 324 8.18 6.57 1.32
C TYR A 324 7.75 5.13 1.12
N TYR A 325 6.85 4.66 1.96
CA TYR A 325 6.27 3.32 1.94
C TYR A 325 4.76 3.40 1.83
N ALA A 326 4.17 2.57 0.98
CA ALA A 326 2.74 2.34 0.87
C ALA A 326 2.45 0.84 0.79
N GLU A 327 1.51 0.36 1.61
CA GLU A 327 1.01 -1.02 1.53
C GLU A 327 -0.11 -1.08 0.50
N TRP A 328 0.02 -1.90 -0.55
CA TRP A 328 -1.02 -1.99 -1.57
C TRP A 328 -2.18 -2.89 -1.13
N VAL A 329 -3.39 -2.45 -1.44
CA VAL A 329 -4.65 -3.21 -1.30
C VAL A 329 -5.33 -3.40 -2.65
N LEU A 330 -5.47 -2.35 -3.44
CA LEU A 330 -6.14 -2.30 -4.75
C LEU A 330 -7.46 -3.09 -4.78
N GLY A 331 -8.35 -2.71 -3.86
CA GLY A 331 -9.64 -3.35 -3.66
C GLY A 331 -10.20 -3.15 -2.24
N THR A 332 -10.93 -4.13 -1.73
CA THR A 332 -11.61 -4.04 -0.42
C THR A 332 -10.69 -4.26 0.76
N THR A 333 -9.96 -5.37 0.78
CA THR A 333 -9.05 -5.75 1.87
C THR A 333 -7.76 -6.34 1.33
N ARG A 334 -6.69 -6.20 2.10
CA ARG A 334 -5.41 -6.76 1.73
C ARG A 334 -5.46 -8.29 1.58
N ASP A 335 -6.13 -8.97 2.50
CA ASP A 335 -6.14 -10.44 2.55
C ASP A 335 -6.75 -11.06 1.29
N THR A 336 -7.74 -10.42 0.68
CA THR A 336 -8.36 -10.87 -0.56
C THR A 336 -7.56 -10.51 -1.80
N ASN A 337 -6.85 -9.38 -1.79
CA ASN A 337 -6.24 -8.82 -3.01
C ASN A 337 -4.74 -9.05 -3.13
N GLN A 338 -3.99 -9.20 -2.03
CA GLN A 338 -2.52 -9.25 -2.03
C GLN A 338 -1.91 -10.26 -3.01
N ALA A 339 -2.60 -11.37 -3.26
CA ALA A 339 -2.10 -12.41 -4.16
C ALA A 339 -2.19 -12.03 -5.65
N HIS A 340 -2.98 -11.02 -5.98
CA HIS A 340 -3.31 -10.64 -7.36
C HIS A 340 -2.68 -9.31 -7.79
N ILE A 341 -1.99 -8.62 -6.88
CA ILE A 341 -1.34 -7.35 -7.17
C ILE A 341 -0.05 -7.58 -7.93
N MET A 342 0.06 -6.95 -9.08
CA MET A 342 1.19 -7.04 -10.00
C MET A 342 1.94 -5.69 -10.00
N PRO A 343 3.13 -5.62 -9.36
CA PRO A 343 3.95 -4.42 -9.38
C PRO A 343 4.81 -4.34 -10.63
N GLU A 344 5.10 -3.11 -11.05
CA GLU A 344 6.04 -2.78 -12.12
C GLU A 344 6.83 -1.54 -11.70
N PHE A 345 8.12 -1.46 -12.03
CA PHE A 345 8.91 -0.23 -11.85
C PHE A 345 9.14 0.44 -13.18
N ASP A 346 8.69 1.67 -13.32
CA ASP A 346 8.95 2.56 -14.43
C ASP A 346 10.10 3.51 -14.05
N ALA A 347 11.26 3.28 -14.65
CA ALA A 347 12.47 4.03 -14.32
C ALA A 347 12.45 5.46 -14.88
N ASP A 348 11.79 5.69 -15.99
CA ASP A 348 11.72 7.01 -16.65
C ASP A 348 10.86 7.98 -15.84
N HIS A 349 9.82 7.47 -15.17
CA HIS A 349 8.93 8.25 -14.34
C HIS A 349 9.23 8.13 -12.84
N HIS A 350 10.29 7.40 -12.44
CA HIS A 350 10.63 7.12 -11.03
C HIS A 350 9.45 6.55 -10.23
N ALA A 351 8.69 5.65 -10.83
CA ALA A 351 7.41 5.21 -10.32
C ALA A 351 7.34 3.68 -10.12
N LEU A 352 6.77 3.27 -9.00
CA LEU A 352 6.25 1.93 -8.79
C LEU A 352 4.77 1.93 -9.15
N LEU A 353 4.43 1.21 -10.21
CA LEU A 353 3.07 0.99 -10.68
C LEU A 353 2.53 -0.31 -10.08
N ALA A 354 1.22 -0.41 -9.89
CA ALA A 354 0.58 -1.63 -9.41
C ALA A 354 -0.82 -1.81 -10.02
N THR A 355 -1.15 -3.04 -10.40
CA THR A 355 -2.47 -3.41 -10.93
C THR A 355 -3.03 -4.60 -10.17
N ASN A 356 -4.37 -4.71 -10.12
CA ASN A 356 -5.06 -5.90 -9.64
C ASN A 356 -6.09 -6.36 -10.69
N ARG A 357 -5.64 -7.04 -11.72
CA ARG A 357 -6.51 -7.50 -12.82
C ARG A 357 -7.54 -8.54 -12.40
N PHE A 358 -7.42 -9.12 -11.21
CA PHE A 358 -8.41 -10.02 -10.66
C PHE A 358 -9.65 -9.30 -10.12
N ASN A 359 -9.53 -7.99 -9.82
CA ASN A 359 -10.67 -7.16 -9.47
C ASN A 359 -11.58 -6.98 -10.68
N SER A 360 -12.88 -7.27 -10.53
CA SER A 360 -13.83 -7.26 -11.65
C SER A 360 -14.25 -5.85 -12.09
N GLU A 361 -14.17 -4.87 -11.22
CA GLU A 361 -14.61 -3.50 -11.47
C GLU A 361 -13.46 -2.55 -11.76
N PHE A 362 -12.37 -2.67 -11.01
CA PHE A 362 -11.21 -1.76 -11.07
C PHE A 362 -9.96 -2.40 -11.68
N GLY A 363 -10.08 -3.60 -12.30
CA GLY A 363 -8.94 -4.39 -12.76
C GLY A 363 -8.08 -3.75 -13.86
N GLU A 364 -8.60 -2.82 -14.62
CA GLU A 364 -7.86 -2.09 -15.66
C GLU A 364 -7.09 -0.88 -15.12
N ARG A 365 -7.43 -0.44 -13.91
CA ARG A 365 -6.84 0.74 -13.29
C ARG A 365 -5.41 0.46 -12.83
N VAL A 366 -4.59 1.49 -12.84
CA VAL A 366 -3.18 1.39 -12.47
C VAL A 366 -2.87 2.39 -11.36
N ALA A 367 -2.61 1.88 -10.18
CA ALA A 367 -2.13 2.66 -9.05
C ALA A 367 -0.63 2.94 -9.18
N PHE A 368 -0.17 4.04 -8.58
CA PHE A 368 1.25 4.39 -8.59
C PHE A 368 1.72 5.04 -7.28
N LEU A 369 3.00 4.82 -6.98
CA LEU A 369 3.82 5.62 -6.09
C LEU A 369 4.99 6.14 -6.90
N ALA A 370 5.13 7.46 -7.03
CA ALA A 370 6.22 8.10 -7.77
C ALA A 370 6.97 9.12 -6.92
N ALA A 371 8.20 9.47 -7.32
CA ALA A 371 9.02 10.48 -6.66
C ALA A 371 9.55 11.50 -7.67
N ASN A 372 9.74 12.75 -7.22
CA ASN A 372 10.28 13.82 -8.07
C ASN A 372 11.80 13.78 -8.27
N LYS A 373 12.50 12.87 -7.61
CA LYS A 373 13.96 12.68 -7.77
C LYS A 373 14.23 11.21 -8.10
N THR A 374 15.35 10.95 -8.76
CA THR A 374 15.79 9.59 -9.09
C THR A 374 15.93 8.73 -7.83
N PRO A 375 15.27 7.58 -7.75
CA PRO A 375 15.36 6.68 -6.61
C PRO A 375 16.79 6.13 -6.42
N HIS A 376 17.26 6.11 -5.18
CA HIS A 376 18.42 5.32 -4.78
C HIS A 376 18.10 3.82 -4.74
N GLY A 377 16.88 3.48 -4.36
CA GLY A 377 16.40 2.12 -4.33
C GLY A 377 14.89 2.04 -4.30
N VAL A 378 14.36 0.91 -4.74
CA VAL A 378 12.92 0.63 -4.75
C VAL A 378 12.67 -0.80 -4.25
N THR A 379 11.48 -1.07 -3.73
CA THR A 379 11.01 -2.44 -3.51
C THR A 379 9.49 -2.49 -3.56
N ALA A 380 8.98 -3.57 -4.09
CA ALA A 380 7.56 -3.90 -4.08
C ALA A 380 7.23 -5.10 -3.16
N ASP A 381 8.20 -5.54 -2.34
CA ASP A 381 8.06 -6.66 -1.41
C ASP A 381 8.00 -6.15 0.03
N ARG A 382 6.82 -6.24 0.64
CA ARG A 382 6.59 -5.86 2.04
C ARG A 382 7.39 -6.74 3.02
N SER A 383 7.61 -8.01 2.68
CA SER A 383 8.40 -8.91 3.52
C SER A 383 9.88 -8.55 3.48
N GLU A 384 10.37 -8.03 2.37
CA GLU A 384 11.70 -7.44 2.22
C GLU A 384 11.79 -6.14 3.02
N PHE A 385 10.79 -5.25 2.89
CA PHE A 385 10.80 -3.94 3.54
C PHE A 385 10.70 -4.06 5.06
N LEU A 386 9.66 -4.70 5.57
CA LEU A 386 9.44 -4.83 7.02
C LEU A 386 10.39 -5.85 7.67
N GLY A 387 10.68 -6.95 6.98
CA GLY A 387 11.36 -8.10 7.54
C GLY A 387 10.42 -9.02 8.34
N ARG A 388 10.84 -10.26 8.52
CA ARG A 388 10.09 -11.20 9.36
C ARG A 388 10.11 -10.71 10.81
N MET A 389 8.95 -10.69 11.46
CA MET A 389 8.74 -10.14 12.81
C MET A 389 9.03 -8.63 12.92
N GLY A 390 9.19 -7.95 11.79
CA GLY A 390 9.39 -6.51 11.74
C GLY A 390 8.09 -5.73 11.89
N SER A 391 8.21 -4.43 12.06
CA SER A 391 7.08 -3.52 12.19
C SER A 391 7.33 -2.22 11.42
N LEU A 392 6.28 -1.45 11.18
CA LEU A 392 6.42 -0.10 10.61
C LEU A 392 7.22 0.85 11.51
N ARG A 393 7.29 0.60 12.82
CA ARG A 393 8.12 1.41 13.71
C ARG A 393 9.63 1.22 13.45
N SER A 394 10.04 0.03 12.98
CA SER A 394 11.44 -0.28 12.71
C SER A 394 11.53 -1.27 11.54
N PRO A 395 11.32 -0.81 10.29
CA PRO A 395 11.43 -1.67 9.11
C PRO A 395 12.86 -2.18 8.91
N ALA A 396 13.02 -3.47 8.67
CA ALA A 396 14.33 -4.08 8.50
C ALA A 396 15.13 -3.49 7.31
N ALA A 397 14.45 -3.03 6.26
CA ALA A 397 15.09 -2.42 5.10
C ALA A 397 15.83 -1.13 5.44
N LEU A 398 15.33 -0.36 6.41
CA LEU A 398 15.96 0.90 6.82
C LEU A 398 17.25 0.70 7.62
N GLY A 399 17.52 -0.51 8.12
CA GLY A 399 18.80 -0.93 8.70
C GLY A 399 19.78 -1.50 7.67
N ARG A 400 19.54 -1.40 6.38
CA ARG A 400 20.39 -1.89 5.29
C ARG A 400 20.88 -0.75 4.40
N ILE A 401 21.87 -1.04 3.55
CA ILE A 401 22.46 -0.04 2.65
C ILE A 401 21.47 0.53 1.64
N GLY A 402 20.34 -0.15 1.38
CA GLY A 402 19.30 0.27 0.44
C GLY A 402 18.13 -0.70 0.38
N LEU A 403 17.26 -0.50 -0.58
CA LEU A 403 16.16 -1.41 -0.93
C LEU A 403 16.62 -2.40 -2.00
N ALA A 404 16.10 -3.63 -1.96
CA ALA A 404 16.64 -4.77 -2.71
C ALA A 404 16.22 -4.82 -4.20
N SER A 405 15.53 -3.79 -4.71
CA SER A 405 14.96 -3.76 -6.09
C SER A 405 14.06 -4.97 -6.40
N ALA A 406 13.39 -5.49 -5.37
CA ALA A 406 12.49 -6.63 -5.49
C ALA A 406 11.14 -6.18 -6.05
N VAL A 407 11.04 -6.10 -7.38
CA VAL A 407 9.82 -5.68 -8.10
C VAL A 407 9.35 -6.83 -8.97
N ASN A 408 8.76 -7.84 -8.33
CA ASN A 408 8.26 -9.04 -9.00
C ASN A 408 6.84 -9.35 -8.55
N ALA A 409 6.02 -9.83 -9.47
CA ALA A 409 4.71 -10.37 -9.14
C ALA A 409 4.82 -11.58 -8.20
N GLY A 410 3.79 -11.80 -7.37
CA GLY A 410 3.74 -12.93 -6.45
C GLY A 410 4.49 -12.75 -5.12
N LEU A 411 5.04 -11.58 -4.87
CA LEU A 411 5.56 -11.15 -3.57
C LEU A 411 4.45 -10.62 -2.67
N ASP A 412 4.80 -10.26 -1.43
CA ASP A 412 3.89 -9.55 -0.52
C ASP A 412 3.85 -8.07 -0.92
N PRO A 413 2.73 -7.55 -1.49
CA PRO A 413 2.75 -6.31 -2.24
C PRO A 413 2.84 -5.06 -1.36
N CYS A 414 3.78 -4.19 -1.71
CA CYS A 414 3.89 -2.81 -1.25
C CYS A 414 4.51 -1.95 -2.36
N ALA A 415 4.66 -0.67 -2.09
CA ALA A 415 5.58 0.21 -2.81
C ALA A 415 6.47 0.94 -1.81
N ALA A 416 7.77 0.87 -1.99
CA ALA A 416 8.71 1.69 -1.25
C ALA A 416 9.74 2.30 -2.20
N ILE A 417 9.92 3.62 -2.10
CA ILE A 417 10.89 4.40 -2.87
C ILE A 417 11.82 5.11 -1.89
N GLN A 418 13.11 5.00 -2.13
CA GLN A 418 14.16 5.59 -1.31
C GLN A 418 14.96 6.62 -2.12
N LEU A 419 15.11 7.82 -1.55
CA LEU A 419 15.86 8.93 -2.12
C LEU A 419 17.02 9.30 -1.20
N HIS A 420 18.13 9.82 -1.77
CA HIS A 420 19.20 10.48 -1.04
C HIS A 420 19.21 11.97 -1.33
N ILE A 421 19.43 12.78 -0.29
CA ILE A 421 19.66 14.21 -0.41
C ILE A 421 20.91 14.61 0.40
N ASP A 422 21.72 15.47 -0.18
CA ASP A 422 22.86 16.11 0.47
C ASP A 422 22.50 17.55 0.85
N MET A 423 22.69 17.91 2.12
CA MET A 423 22.29 19.20 2.67
C MET A 423 23.48 19.92 3.28
N ALA A 424 23.87 21.05 2.72
CA ALA A 424 24.83 21.96 3.35
C ALA A 424 24.25 22.58 4.65
N PRO A 425 25.08 23.16 5.53
CA PRO A 425 24.59 23.92 6.68
C PRO A 425 23.59 24.99 6.26
N GLY A 426 22.44 25.05 6.92
CA GLY A 426 21.37 26.00 6.64
C GLY A 426 20.58 25.73 5.36
N ALA A 427 20.98 24.79 4.54
CA ALA A 427 20.29 24.46 3.27
C ALA A 427 18.87 23.97 3.51
N VAL A 428 18.01 24.30 2.54
CA VAL A 428 16.65 23.81 2.46
C VAL A 428 16.53 22.90 1.24
N GLU A 429 16.02 21.69 1.44
CA GLU A 429 15.73 20.73 0.39
C GLU A 429 14.25 20.37 0.40
N GLU A 430 13.69 20.20 -0.79
CA GLU A 430 12.32 19.79 -0.97
C GLU A 430 12.24 18.57 -1.87
N VAL A 431 11.47 17.59 -1.43
CA VAL A 431 11.13 16.39 -2.19
C VAL A 431 9.63 16.14 -2.08
N PHE A 432 9.06 15.50 -3.08
CA PHE A 432 7.68 15.05 -2.96
C PHE A 432 7.50 13.66 -3.57
N PHE A 433 6.47 13.01 -3.08
CA PHE A 433 5.97 11.73 -3.56
C PHE A 433 4.53 11.89 -4.02
N LEU A 434 4.16 11.15 -5.05
CA LEU A 434 2.82 11.11 -5.60
C LEU A 434 2.24 9.71 -5.37
N ILE A 435 1.03 9.64 -4.85
CA ILE A 435 0.21 8.42 -4.85
C ILE A 435 -1.07 8.72 -5.59
N GLY A 436 -1.42 7.85 -6.52
CA GLY A 436 -2.62 8.04 -7.32
C GLY A 436 -2.99 6.81 -8.12
N GLU A 437 -4.01 6.96 -8.96
CA GLU A 437 -4.49 5.90 -9.83
C GLU A 437 -5.13 6.49 -11.09
N GLY A 438 -4.70 6.01 -12.25
CA GLY A 438 -5.35 6.31 -13.52
C GLY A 438 -6.22 5.15 -14.01
N ALA A 439 -7.12 5.39 -14.94
CA ALA A 439 -7.95 4.36 -15.56
C ALA A 439 -7.14 3.29 -16.32
N ASN A 440 -5.91 3.62 -16.67
CA ASN A 440 -4.95 2.72 -17.31
C ASN A 440 -3.51 3.24 -17.12
N LYS A 441 -2.51 2.49 -17.59
CA LYS A 441 -1.09 2.86 -17.45
C LYS A 441 -0.76 4.21 -18.09
N ALA A 442 -1.30 4.50 -19.28
CA ALA A 442 -1.00 5.75 -19.98
C ALA A 442 -1.51 6.97 -19.21
N GLU A 443 -2.70 6.88 -18.63
CA GLU A 443 -3.26 7.94 -17.78
C GLU A 443 -2.45 8.10 -16.48
N SER A 444 -2.06 7.00 -15.84
CA SER A 444 -1.22 7.06 -14.64
C SER A 444 0.12 7.76 -14.90
N LEU A 445 0.76 7.46 -16.01
CA LEU A 445 2.00 8.14 -16.41
C LEU A 445 1.76 9.62 -16.71
N ALA A 446 0.66 9.96 -17.40
CA ALA A 446 0.29 11.36 -17.66
C ALA A 446 0.02 12.15 -16.37
N LEU A 447 -0.61 11.53 -15.35
CA LEU A 447 -0.81 12.13 -14.04
C LEU A 447 0.53 12.41 -13.33
N ILE A 448 1.49 11.50 -13.44
CA ILE A 448 2.84 11.69 -12.89
C ILE A 448 3.57 12.82 -13.63
N GLU A 449 3.52 12.82 -14.97
CA GLU A 449 4.14 13.87 -15.83
C GLU A 449 3.57 15.27 -15.54
N GLY A 450 2.31 15.34 -15.14
CA GLY A 450 1.66 16.60 -14.74
C GLY A 450 2.24 17.23 -13.47
N ILE A 451 2.96 16.46 -12.61
CA ILE A 451 3.51 16.92 -11.33
C ILE A 451 4.93 16.38 -11.14
N GLN A 452 5.87 16.79 -11.98
CA GLN A 452 7.28 16.35 -11.92
C GLN A 452 8.21 17.33 -11.20
N THR A 453 7.86 18.61 -11.21
CA THR A 453 8.70 19.68 -10.69
C THR A 453 8.11 20.28 -9.42
N GLN A 454 8.97 20.87 -8.59
CA GLN A 454 8.55 21.61 -7.39
C GLN A 454 7.54 22.72 -7.74
N ALA A 455 7.75 23.45 -8.82
CA ALA A 455 6.84 24.51 -9.26
C ALA A 455 5.44 23.98 -9.61
N GLN A 456 5.35 22.79 -10.21
CA GLN A 456 4.05 22.14 -10.49
C GLN A 456 3.38 21.69 -9.19
N ALA A 457 4.11 21.09 -8.27
CA ALA A 457 3.56 20.70 -6.96
C ALA A 457 3.05 21.92 -6.17
N ASP A 458 3.79 23.04 -6.19
CA ASP A 458 3.37 24.30 -5.58
C ASP A 458 2.16 24.93 -6.28
N SER A 459 2.04 24.76 -7.59
CA SER A 459 0.86 25.19 -8.35
C SER A 459 -0.38 24.38 -7.95
N VAL A 460 -0.24 23.05 -7.79
CA VAL A 460 -1.33 22.19 -7.28
C VAL A 460 -1.71 22.59 -5.85
N TRP A 461 -0.73 22.87 -4.98
CA TRP A 461 -0.98 23.36 -3.62
C TRP A 461 -1.81 24.66 -3.62
N GLN A 462 -1.48 25.61 -4.48
CA GLN A 462 -2.26 26.85 -4.61
C GLN A 462 -3.66 26.58 -5.17
N ALA A 463 -3.79 25.68 -6.14
CA ALA A 463 -5.08 25.28 -6.70
C ALA A 463 -6.00 24.64 -5.64
N VAL A 464 -5.46 23.80 -4.72
CA VAL A 464 -6.22 23.24 -3.59
C VAL A 464 -6.82 24.35 -2.74
N GLN A 465 -6.01 25.34 -2.38
CA GLN A 465 -6.49 26.46 -1.53
C GLN A 465 -7.56 27.27 -2.24
N GLN A 466 -7.34 27.63 -3.50
CA GLN A 466 -8.28 28.39 -4.33
C GLN A 466 -9.60 27.64 -4.53
N HIS A 467 -9.53 26.33 -4.81
CA HIS A 467 -10.70 25.47 -5.00
C HIS A 467 -11.59 25.48 -3.74
N TRP A 468 -11.00 25.20 -2.58
CA TRP A 468 -11.75 25.17 -1.33
C TRP A 468 -12.24 26.53 -0.90
N ASP A 469 -11.46 27.60 -1.11
CA ASP A 469 -11.91 28.96 -0.83
C ASP A 469 -13.07 29.37 -1.73
N GLY A 470 -13.04 28.99 -3.01
CA GLY A 470 -14.17 29.23 -3.92
C GLY A 470 -15.47 28.56 -3.46
N ILE A 471 -15.38 27.31 -2.97
CA ILE A 471 -16.54 26.58 -2.47
C ILE A 471 -17.02 27.15 -1.12
N LEU A 472 -16.12 27.29 -0.15
CA LEU A 472 -16.47 27.58 1.24
C LEU A 472 -16.84 29.03 1.48
N ASN A 473 -16.41 29.96 0.61
CA ASN A 473 -16.77 31.37 0.67
C ASN A 473 -17.99 31.74 -0.18
N ALA A 474 -18.61 30.76 -0.86
CA ALA A 474 -19.79 31.03 -1.69
C ALA A 474 -20.97 31.57 -0.90
N VAL A 475 -21.14 31.13 0.35
CA VAL A 475 -22.14 31.65 1.29
C VAL A 475 -21.46 31.78 2.64
N THR A 476 -21.56 32.99 3.24
CA THR A 476 -21.05 33.27 4.58
C THR A 476 -22.16 33.81 5.46
N VAL A 477 -22.14 33.45 6.73
CA VAL A 477 -23.06 33.95 7.75
C VAL A 477 -22.28 34.66 8.87
N GLU A 478 -22.86 35.69 9.44
CA GLU A 478 -22.34 36.36 10.60
C GLU A 478 -23.38 36.29 11.72
N THR A 479 -22.99 35.65 12.82
CA THR A 479 -23.85 35.51 14.01
C THR A 479 -23.15 36.07 15.23
N PRO A 480 -23.86 36.35 16.35
CA PRO A 480 -23.23 36.76 17.59
C PRO A 480 -22.30 35.71 18.22
N ASP A 481 -22.39 34.43 17.80
CA ASP A 481 -21.57 33.33 18.29
C ASP A 481 -20.41 33.03 17.31
N PRO A 482 -19.15 33.33 17.69
CA PRO A 482 -17.98 33.04 16.83
C PRO A 482 -17.82 31.56 16.51
N GLY A 483 -18.20 30.64 17.40
CA GLY A 483 -18.14 29.22 17.16
C GLY A 483 -19.10 28.76 16.08
N MET A 484 -20.30 29.32 16.08
CA MET A 484 -21.29 29.09 15.05
C MET A 484 -20.78 29.57 13.67
N ASN A 485 -20.13 30.75 13.64
CA ASN A 485 -19.55 31.29 12.41
C ASN A 485 -18.43 30.34 11.85
N LEU A 486 -17.55 29.85 12.70
CA LEU A 486 -16.50 28.89 12.31
C LEU A 486 -17.11 27.63 11.70
N MET A 487 -18.11 27.06 12.36
CA MET A 487 -18.72 25.80 11.90
C MET A 487 -19.51 25.97 10.60
N LEU A 488 -20.37 26.97 10.53
CA LEU A 488 -21.26 27.17 9.37
C LEU A 488 -20.51 27.68 8.13
N ASN A 489 -19.54 28.58 8.30
CA ASN A 489 -18.83 29.14 7.14
C ASN A 489 -17.77 28.23 6.56
N ARG A 490 -17.30 27.20 7.30
CA ARG A 490 -16.20 26.36 6.79
C ARG A 490 -16.34 24.89 7.13
N TRP A 491 -16.31 24.54 8.43
CA TRP A 491 -16.03 23.15 8.83
C TRP A 491 -17.17 22.18 8.55
N LEU A 492 -18.42 22.54 8.79
CA LEU A 492 -19.57 21.68 8.49
C LEU A 492 -19.73 21.46 6.97
N LEU A 493 -19.52 22.49 6.17
CA LEU A 493 -19.61 22.38 4.72
C LEU A 493 -18.46 21.52 4.17
N TYR A 494 -17.22 21.77 4.61
CA TYR A 494 -16.06 20.97 4.24
C TYR A 494 -16.24 19.50 4.57
N GLN A 495 -16.62 19.18 5.82
CA GLN A 495 -16.83 17.79 6.25
C GLN A 495 -18.01 17.14 5.50
N THR A 496 -19.07 17.88 5.20
CA THR A 496 -20.18 17.34 4.42
C THR A 496 -19.73 16.92 3.02
N LEU A 497 -18.97 17.77 2.33
CA LEU A 497 -18.45 17.45 1.00
C LEU A 497 -17.47 16.29 1.06
N SER A 498 -16.43 16.40 1.89
CA SER A 498 -15.35 15.40 1.93
C SER A 498 -15.80 14.05 2.48
N CYS A 499 -16.59 14.01 3.57
CA CYS A 499 -16.92 12.75 4.24
C CYS A 499 -18.22 12.12 3.73
N ARG A 500 -19.22 12.94 3.34
CA ARG A 500 -20.55 12.40 3.01
C ARG A 500 -20.85 12.32 1.53
N LEU A 501 -20.23 13.16 0.71
CA LEU A 501 -20.43 13.14 -0.74
C LEU A 501 -19.28 12.43 -1.45
N TRP A 502 -18.04 12.81 -1.18
CA TRP A 502 -16.88 12.30 -1.90
C TRP A 502 -16.18 11.10 -1.24
N GLY A 503 -16.18 11.02 0.09
CA GLY A 503 -15.59 9.90 0.83
C GLY A 503 -16.54 8.72 1.02
N ARG A 504 -17.77 8.80 0.50
CA ARG A 504 -18.79 7.74 0.66
C ARG A 504 -18.57 6.61 -0.33
N THR A 505 -18.73 5.38 0.15
CA THR A 505 -18.92 4.21 -0.72
C THR A 505 -20.27 4.31 -1.39
N GLY A 506 -20.32 4.07 -2.68
CA GLY A 506 -21.55 4.12 -3.51
C GLY A 506 -22.56 3.05 -3.13
#